data_90b3ff2c2e1a4a14a277dfe645b11126
#
_entry.id   90b3ff2c2e1a4a14a277dfe645b11126
#
_cell.length_a   1.000
_cell.length_b   1.000
_cell.length_c   1.000
_cell.angle_alpha   90.00
_cell.angle_beta   90.00
_cell.angle_gamma   90.00
#
_symmetry.space_group_name_H-M   'P 1'
#
loop_
_entity.id
_entity.type
_entity.pdbx_description
1 polymer ?
#
loop_
_entity_poly.entity_id
_entity_poly.type
_entity_poly.pdbx_seq_one_letter_code
_entity_poly.pdbx_strand_id
1 'polypeptide(L)'
;MIIIEVRSMIKKFVTMDGNEAAAHMAYPFTEIAAIYPITPSSPMAGLTDAWSAKGRKNLFGQTVTLTEMQSEAGAIGAVHGALQAGSLSTTYTSSQGLMLMIPVLYRIAGERLPAVLHVASRTVGTHAMSIFGDHSDVMACRETGFALLSTGSVQEVADLAPVAHLAAVKGSIPFLHFFDGFRTSHEINKVDLPDEAAVTALLDKDALKAFRDRALNPEHPTLRNTVQNGDVYFQMREANNGFYNALPDVVEDYMAKISAITGREYHLFNYYGAPDATDVIIAMGSVSSTAREAVDALVAQGRKVGFLQVHLYRPFSMKHFLASLPETVERIAVLDRCKDMGSIGEPLYEDVCTALKGTPITVIGGRYGLSSKDTDPAQIVAVFDNLIAEQPIDGFTIGIVDDVTHLSLPVKPFVSQDPETVQCKFWGLGSYGTVGANHNTVRIINETTPKYAQAYF
;
A
#
# COMPACT_ATOMS: atom_id res chain seq x y z
N MET A 1 -11.83 25.67 28.91
CA MET A 1 -12.85 25.46 27.88
C MET A 1 -12.26 25.99 26.58
N ILE A 2 -11.57 25.11 25.82
CA ILE A 2 -10.95 25.46 24.54
C ILE A 2 -12.04 25.29 23.50
N ILE A 3 -12.50 26.41 22.95
CA ILE A 3 -13.41 26.42 21.80
C ILE A 3 -12.59 26.01 20.60
N ILE A 4 -12.73 24.78 20.17
CA ILE A 4 -12.24 24.33 18.84
C ILE A 4 -13.24 24.93 17.85
N GLU A 5 -12.87 26.05 17.22
CA GLU A 5 -13.55 26.50 16.00
C GLU A 5 -13.51 25.39 14.98
N VAL A 6 -14.64 24.74 14.74
CA VAL A 6 -14.84 23.88 13.58
C VAL A 6 -14.83 24.82 12.35
N ARG A 7 -13.65 25.15 11.83
CA ARG A 7 -13.56 25.68 10.47
C ARG A 7 -14.17 24.61 9.58
N SER A 8 -15.25 24.95 8.88
CA SER A 8 -15.75 24.13 7.77
C SER A 8 -14.58 23.95 6.80
N MET A 9 -13.96 22.77 6.81
CA MET A 9 -12.85 22.49 5.91
C MET A 9 -13.40 22.56 4.49
N ILE A 10 -12.93 23.54 3.72
CA ILE A 10 -13.24 23.64 2.29
C ILE A 10 -12.56 22.43 1.66
N LYS A 11 -13.36 21.46 1.21
CA LYS A 11 -12.86 20.27 0.50
C LYS A 11 -12.11 20.70 -0.75
N LYS A 12 -10.86 20.31 -0.85
CA LYS A 12 -10.01 20.62 -2.00
C LYS A 12 -9.96 19.41 -2.94
N PHE A 13 -10.93 19.32 -3.82
CA PHE A 13 -10.92 18.30 -4.84
C PHE A 13 -9.90 18.61 -5.94
N VAL A 14 -9.10 17.61 -6.27
CA VAL A 14 -8.14 17.64 -7.37
C VAL A 14 -8.28 16.35 -8.19
N THR A 15 -7.92 16.43 -9.47
CA THR A 15 -7.85 15.24 -10.33
C THR A 15 -6.40 14.81 -10.46
N MET A 16 -6.09 13.61 -9.95
CA MET A 16 -4.74 13.07 -9.93
C MET A 16 -4.74 11.54 -9.98
N ASP A 17 -3.59 10.97 -10.26
CA ASP A 17 -3.34 9.53 -10.15
C ASP A 17 -2.61 9.14 -8.85
N GLY A 18 -2.42 7.84 -8.64
CA GLY A 18 -1.76 7.33 -7.44
C GLY A 18 -0.29 7.74 -7.30
N ASN A 19 0.44 7.84 -8.40
CA ASN A 19 1.82 8.34 -8.39
C ASN A 19 1.89 9.80 -7.97
N GLU A 20 1.00 10.64 -8.51
CA GLU A 20 0.93 12.06 -8.12
C GLU A 20 0.53 12.21 -6.65
N ALA A 21 -0.46 11.44 -6.19
CA ALA A 21 -0.90 11.44 -4.80
C ALA A 21 0.24 11.05 -3.84
N ALA A 22 0.96 9.97 -4.12
CA ALA A 22 2.10 9.52 -3.33
C ALA A 22 3.22 10.56 -3.28
N ALA A 23 3.66 11.04 -4.45
CA ALA A 23 4.73 12.04 -4.53
C ALA A 23 4.33 13.35 -3.84
N HIS A 24 3.06 13.80 -4.02
CA HIS A 24 2.57 15.04 -3.44
C HIS A 24 2.63 15.03 -1.91
N MET A 25 2.18 13.94 -1.30
CA MET A 25 2.14 13.80 0.15
C MET A 25 3.45 13.36 0.78
N ALA A 26 4.36 12.76 0.00
CA ALA A 26 5.71 12.44 0.44
C ALA A 26 6.65 13.66 0.43
N TYR A 27 6.44 14.59 -0.51
CA TYR A 27 7.32 15.74 -0.73
C TYR A 27 7.60 16.56 0.55
N PRO A 28 6.59 16.90 1.37
CA PRO A 28 6.83 17.68 2.59
C PRO A 28 7.80 17.01 3.58
N PHE A 29 7.84 15.70 3.64
CA PHE A 29 8.64 14.92 4.58
C PHE A 29 10.02 14.51 4.02
N THR A 30 10.32 14.83 2.76
CA THR A 30 11.52 14.39 2.06
C THR A 30 12.54 15.52 2.00
N GLU A 31 13.77 15.26 2.45
CA GLU A 31 14.93 16.16 2.24
C GLU A 31 15.73 15.71 1.01
N ILE A 32 15.95 14.40 0.88
CA ILE A 32 16.69 13.79 -0.23
C ILE A 32 15.86 12.67 -0.86
N ALA A 33 15.76 12.70 -2.19
CA ALA A 33 15.24 11.61 -2.99
C ALA A 33 16.35 11.08 -3.90
N ALA A 34 16.75 9.82 -3.73
CA ALA A 34 17.67 9.17 -4.66
C ALA A 34 16.90 8.10 -5.44
N ILE A 35 16.95 8.18 -6.76
CA ILE A 35 16.09 7.41 -7.65
C ILE A 35 16.85 6.73 -8.78
N TYR A 36 16.23 5.71 -9.35
CA TYR A 36 16.49 5.21 -10.67
C TYR A 36 15.17 4.92 -11.35
N PRO A 37 14.89 5.49 -12.55
CA PRO A 37 13.56 5.39 -13.17
C PRO A 37 13.17 3.97 -13.52
N ILE A 38 12.00 3.54 -13.08
CA ILE A 38 11.40 2.25 -13.44
C ILE A 38 9.87 2.38 -13.53
N THR A 39 9.27 1.87 -14.62
CA THR A 39 7.83 1.81 -14.81
C THR A 39 7.20 0.81 -13.82
N PRO A 40 6.08 1.13 -13.16
CA PRO A 40 5.22 2.30 -13.30
C PRO A 40 5.47 3.42 -12.26
N SER A 41 6.55 3.40 -11.50
CA SER A 41 6.83 4.36 -10.43
C SER A 41 7.52 5.65 -10.88
N SER A 42 8.07 5.70 -12.10
CA SER A 42 8.85 6.84 -12.61
C SER A 42 8.16 8.21 -12.51
N PRO A 43 6.81 8.33 -12.68
CA PRO A 43 6.15 9.62 -12.54
C PRO A 43 6.31 10.27 -11.16
N MET A 44 6.43 9.50 -10.08
CA MET A 44 6.67 10.03 -8.73
C MET A 44 7.97 10.82 -8.66
N ALA A 45 9.04 10.26 -9.22
CA ALA A 45 10.35 10.92 -9.28
C ALA A 45 10.32 12.17 -10.16
N GLY A 46 9.73 12.09 -11.35
CA GLY A 46 9.61 13.22 -12.28
C GLY A 46 8.81 14.38 -11.68
N LEU A 47 7.74 14.12 -10.95
CA LEU A 47 6.95 15.13 -10.25
C LEU A 47 7.77 15.78 -9.11
N THR A 48 8.46 14.97 -8.31
CA THR A 48 9.32 15.46 -7.23
C THR A 48 10.41 16.40 -7.77
N ASP A 49 11.06 16.02 -8.88
CA ASP A 49 12.07 16.85 -9.55
C ASP A 49 11.47 18.16 -10.07
N ALA A 50 10.34 18.07 -10.79
CA ALA A 50 9.65 19.24 -11.33
C ALA A 50 9.21 20.24 -10.23
N TRP A 51 8.73 19.75 -9.09
CA TRP A 51 8.37 20.62 -7.95
C TRP A 51 9.59 21.22 -7.28
N SER A 52 10.68 20.47 -7.13
CA SER A 52 11.94 20.97 -6.61
C SER A 52 12.51 22.07 -7.50
N ALA A 53 12.55 21.86 -8.82
CA ALA A 53 13.00 22.85 -9.80
C ALA A 53 12.16 24.14 -9.80
N LYS A 54 10.85 24.03 -9.47
CA LYS A 54 9.93 25.16 -9.29
C LYS A 54 10.06 25.82 -7.92
N GLY A 55 10.93 25.34 -7.03
CA GLY A 55 11.19 25.93 -5.72
C GLY A 55 10.18 25.55 -4.63
N ARG A 56 9.34 24.50 -4.82
CA ARG A 56 8.47 23.99 -3.75
C ARG A 56 9.31 23.64 -2.54
N LYS A 57 8.88 24.08 -1.37
CA LYS A 57 9.58 23.81 -0.11
C LYS A 57 8.97 22.60 0.59
N ASN A 58 9.82 21.78 1.18
CA ASN A 58 9.45 20.77 2.14
C ASN A 58 9.18 21.42 3.52
N LEU A 59 8.81 20.63 4.48
CA LEU A 59 8.48 21.09 5.83
C LEU A 59 9.68 21.71 6.59
N PHE A 60 10.92 21.49 6.09
CA PHE A 60 12.15 22.08 6.65
C PHE A 60 12.55 23.39 5.95
N GLY A 61 11.74 23.90 5.03
CA GLY A 61 11.99 25.12 4.28
C GLY A 61 13.02 24.96 3.15
N GLN A 62 13.33 23.73 2.76
CA GLN A 62 14.29 23.40 1.71
C GLN A 62 13.56 22.84 0.49
N THR A 63 14.14 22.92 -0.70
CA THR A 63 13.73 22.11 -1.84
C THR A 63 14.27 20.69 -1.67
N VAL A 64 13.52 19.68 -2.13
CA VAL A 64 14.02 18.31 -2.13
C VAL A 64 15.23 18.19 -3.05
N THR A 65 16.31 17.62 -2.56
CA THR A 65 17.47 17.26 -3.40
C THR A 65 17.18 15.93 -4.06
N LEU A 66 16.95 15.94 -5.37
CA LEU A 66 16.73 14.71 -6.13
C LEU A 66 18.00 14.35 -6.89
N THR A 67 18.41 13.09 -6.80
CA THR A 67 19.59 12.55 -7.50
C THR A 67 19.20 11.25 -8.22
N GLU A 68 19.43 11.22 -9.54
CA GLU A 68 19.32 10.01 -10.32
C GLU A 68 20.64 9.23 -10.26
N MET A 69 20.53 7.95 -9.93
CA MET A 69 21.68 7.06 -9.77
C MET A 69 21.84 6.15 -10.99
N GLN A 70 22.83 5.25 -10.98
CA GLN A 70 23.09 4.32 -12.09
C GLN A 70 22.26 3.02 -12.02
N SER A 71 21.67 2.75 -10.86
CA SER A 71 20.78 1.59 -10.61
C SER A 71 20.03 1.79 -9.31
N GLU A 72 19.03 0.99 -9.09
CA GLU A 72 18.25 1.00 -7.83
C GLU A 72 19.14 0.62 -6.63
N ALA A 73 20.13 -0.27 -6.82
CA ALA A 73 21.11 -0.57 -5.77
C ALA A 73 21.92 0.67 -5.38
N GLY A 74 22.28 1.53 -6.35
CA GLY A 74 22.91 2.82 -6.11
C GLY A 74 21.95 3.80 -5.41
N ALA A 75 20.69 3.84 -5.85
CA ALA A 75 19.68 4.72 -5.26
C ALA A 75 19.45 4.41 -3.78
N ILE A 76 19.23 3.14 -3.41
CA ILE A 76 19.05 2.78 -2.01
C ILE A 76 20.34 2.96 -1.18
N GLY A 77 21.52 2.80 -1.79
CA GLY A 77 22.79 3.11 -1.15
C GLY A 77 22.91 4.60 -0.81
N ALA A 78 22.50 5.48 -1.71
CA ALA A 78 22.46 6.93 -1.48
C ALA A 78 21.42 7.31 -0.40
N VAL A 79 20.23 6.71 -0.43
CA VAL A 79 19.21 6.86 0.64
C VAL A 79 19.78 6.43 1.99
N HIS A 80 20.45 5.27 2.05
CA HIS A 80 21.09 4.80 3.29
C HIS A 80 22.14 5.80 3.81
N GLY A 81 23.03 6.28 2.94
CA GLY A 81 24.03 7.28 3.31
C GLY A 81 23.42 8.59 3.81
N ALA A 82 22.39 9.09 3.16
CA ALA A 82 21.66 10.29 3.59
C ALA A 82 21.00 10.12 4.96
N LEU A 83 20.35 8.99 5.19
CA LEU A 83 19.77 8.65 6.51
C LEU A 83 20.84 8.56 7.59
N GLN A 84 22.02 8.00 7.29
CA GLN A 84 23.16 7.98 8.20
C GLN A 84 23.64 9.39 8.58
N ALA A 85 23.51 10.35 7.66
CA ALA A 85 23.81 11.76 7.88
C ALA A 85 22.67 12.53 8.57
N GLY A 86 21.55 11.89 8.90
CA GLY A 86 20.42 12.50 9.61
C GLY A 86 19.40 13.20 8.72
N SER A 87 19.44 12.98 7.39
CA SER A 87 18.45 13.51 6.44
C SER A 87 17.34 12.52 6.19
N LEU A 88 16.07 12.96 6.26
CA LEU A 88 14.92 12.15 5.88
C LEU A 88 14.94 11.91 4.37
N SER A 89 14.94 10.63 3.99
CA SER A 89 15.20 10.24 2.62
C SER A 89 14.17 9.24 2.09
N THR A 90 13.83 9.40 0.82
CA THR A 90 12.79 8.65 0.10
C THR A 90 13.33 8.13 -1.23
N THR A 91 12.77 7.04 -1.73
CA THR A 91 12.93 6.58 -3.11
C THR A 91 11.62 6.02 -3.66
N TYR A 92 11.54 5.95 -4.97
CA TYR A 92 10.38 5.46 -5.74
C TYR A 92 10.86 4.33 -6.64
N THR A 93 10.20 3.16 -6.57
CA THR A 93 10.67 1.97 -7.29
C THR A 93 9.55 0.97 -7.58
N SER A 94 9.90 -0.13 -8.24
CA SER A 94 9.01 -1.23 -8.61
C SER A 94 9.84 -2.49 -8.93
N SER A 95 9.23 -3.67 -8.84
CA SER A 95 9.68 -4.93 -9.47
C SER A 95 11.17 -5.26 -9.20
N GLN A 96 11.92 -5.54 -10.27
CA GLN A 96 13.36 -5.85 -10.20
C GLN A 96 14.16 -4.74 -9.52
N GLY A 97 13.74 -3.47 -9.66
CA GLY A 97 14.38 -2.36 -8.96
C GLY A 97 14.30 -2.52 -7.44
N LEU A 98 13.12 -2.89 -6.93
CA LEU A 98 12.96 -3.18 -5.51
C LEU A 98 13.80 -4.42 -5.10
N MET A 99 13.90 -5.45 -5.96
CA MET A 99 14.73 -6.63 -5.68
C MET A 99 16.21 -6.27 -5.54
N LEU A 100 16.72 -5.35 -6.35
CA LEU A 100 18.11 -4.87 -6.27
C LEU A 100 18.40 -4.09 -4.98
N MET A 101 17.37 -3.59 -4.30
CA MET A 101 17.50 -2.86 -3.03
C MET A 101 17.60 -3.77 -1.81
N ILE A 102 17.13 -5.02 -1.87
CA ILE A 102 16.95 -5.93 -0.72
C ILE A 102 18.15 -5.98 0.24
N PRO A 103 19.40 -6.16 -0.20
CA PRO A 103 20.53 -6.22 0.73
C PRO A 103 20.70 -4.97 1.59
N VAL A 104 20.36 -3.79 1.04
CA VAL A 104 20.45 -2.52 1.76
C VAL A 104 19.19 -2.28 2.61
N LEU A 105 18.02 -2.78 2.19
CA LEU A 105 16.81 -2.71 3.01
C LEU A 105 17.03 -3.40 4.38
N TYR A 106 17.64 -4.58 4.41
CA TYR A 106 18.00 -5.26 5.66
C TYR A 106 18.87 -4.39 6.58
N ARG A 107 19.81 -3.63 5.99
CA ARG A 107 20.68 -2.73 6.75
C ARG A 107 19.91 -1.55 7.32
N ILE A 108 19.13 -0.86 6.50
CA ILE A 108 18.31 0.29 6.91
C ILE A 108 17.38 -0.12 8.06
N ALA A 109 16.71 -1.26 7.93
CA ALA A 109 15.82 -1.79 8.97
C ALA A 109 16.59 -2.19 10.24
N GLY A 110 17.73 -2.88 10.09
CA GLY A 110 18.57 -3.29 11.22
C GLY A 110 19.14 -2.10 12.01
N GLU A 111 19.38 -0.98 11.35
CA GLU A 111 19.83 0.27 11.96
C GLU A 111 18.67 1.16 12.43
N ARG A 112 17.44 0.76 12.18
CA ARG A 112 16.20 1.49 12.55
C ARG A 112 16.20 2.92 12.03
N LEU A 113 16.51 3.08 10.75
CA LEU A 113 16.52 4.36 10.07
C LEU A 113 15.16 4.62 9.41
N PRO A 114 14.56 5.83 9.56
CA PRO A 114 13.20 6.12 9.12
C PRO A 114 13.11 6.40 7.61
N ALA A 115 13.50 5.45 6.78
CA ALA A 115 13.31 5.52 5.34
C ALA A 115 11.84 5.29 4.98
N VAL A 116 11.38 5.93 3.92
CA VAL A 116 10.10 5.58 3.29
C VAL A 116 10.32 5.35 1.80
N LEU A 117 9.95 4.17 1.34
CA LEU A 117 9.93 3.81 -0.07
C LEU A 117 8.48 3.79 -0.55
N HIS A 118 8.18 4.48 -1.65
CA HIS A 118 6.88 4.36 -2.31
C HIS A 118 7.01 3.44 -3.51
N VAL A 119 6.21 2.40 -3.55
CA VAL A 119 6.29 1.33 -4.55
C VAL A 119 4.98 1.23 -5.31
N ALA A 120 5.04 1.54 -6.61
CA ALA A 120 3.98 1.14 -7.53
C ALA A 120 4.22 -0.33 -7.89
N SER A 121 3.59 -1.22 -7.14
CA SER A 121 3.88 -2.66 -7.12
C SER A 121 3.68 -3.31 -8.49
N ARG A 122 4.66 -4.09 -8.94
CA ARG A 122 4.71 -4.66 -10.28
C ARG A 122 5.27 -6.09 -10.23
N THR A 123 4.82 -6.93 -11.18
CA THR A 123 5.34 -8.30 -11.36
C THR A 123 6.87 -8.32 -11.40
N VAL A 124 7.46 -9.34 -10.82
CA VAL A 124 8.87 -9.67 -10.99
C VAL A 124 9.02 -10.55 -12.24
N GLY A 125 10.06 -10.30 -13.05
CA GLY A 125 10.36 -11.12 -14.24
C GLY A 125 10.67 -12.57 -13.85
N THR A 126 9.95 -13.52 -14.46
CA THR A 126 10.10 -14.96 -14.25
C THR A 126 10.28 -15.66 -15.61
N HIS A 127 9.29 -16.46 -16.06
CA HIS A 127 9.29 -17.05 -17.41
C HIS A 127 9.11 -16.01 -18.52
N ALA A 128 8.54 -14.87 -18.18
CA ALA A 128 8.38 -13.71 -19.04
C ALA A 128 8.44 -12.43 -18.21
N MET A 129 8.63 -11.31 -18.87
CA MET A 129 8.52 -9.99 -18.27
C MET A 129 7.12 -9.44 -18.50
N SER A 130 6.52 -8.86 -17.45
CA SER A 130 5.35 -8.00 -17.55
C SER A 130 5.61 -6.69 -16.81
N ILE A 131 5.06 -5.59 -17.33
CA ILE A 131 5.13 -4.27 -16.67
C ILE A 131 3.93 -4.00 -15.76
N PHE A 132 2.91 -4.87 -15.81
CA PHE A 132 1.68 -4.68 -15.05
C PHE A 132 1.79 -5.13 -13.59
N GLY A 133 0.84 -4.68 -12.76
CA GLY A 133 0.92 -4.79 -11.32
C GLY A 133 0.55 -6.17 -10.76
N ASP A 134 1.28 -6.57 -9.76
CA ASP A 134 0.90 -7.52 -8.71
C ASP A 134 1.80 -7.28 -7.48
N HIS A 135 1.68 -8.10 -6.45
CA HIS A 135 2.42 -7.91 -5.20
C HIS A 135 3.71 -8.74 -5.09
N SER A 136 4.17 -9.36 -6.17
CA SER A 136 5.35 -10.25 -6.14
C SER A 136 6.60 -9.55 -5.62
N ASP A 137 6.81 -8.28 -5.99
CA ASP A 137 7.96 -7.48 -5.58
C ASP A 137 7.94 -7.13 -4.09
N VAL A 138 6.83 -6.64 -3.58
CA VAL A 138 6.70 -6.25 -2.16
C VAL A 138 6.69 -7.48 -1.25
N MET A 139 6.09 -8.60 -1.68
CA MET A 139 6.10 -9.84 -0.91
C MET A 139 7.51 -10.42 -0.76
N ALA A 140 8.37 -10.28 -1.78
CA ALA A 140 9.78 -10.66 -1.67
C ALA A 140 10.55 -9.81 -0.65
N CYS A 141 10.04 -8.63 -0.28
CA CYS A 141 10.64 -7.75 0.72
C CYS A 141 10.09 -7.93 2.14
N ARG A 142 9.11 -8.80 2.35
CA ARG A 142 8.40 -8.94 3.65
C ARG A 142 9.30 -9.32 4.84
N GLU A 143 10.47 -9.89 4.55
CA GLU A 143 11.44 -10.34 5.56
C GLU A 143 12.53 -9.29 5.86
N THR A 144 12.59 -8.19 5.13
CA THR A 144 13.67 -7.20 5.24
C THR A 144 13.64 -6.41 6.54
N GLY A 145 12.49 -6.40 7.23
CA GLY A 145 12.26 -5.58 8.42
C GLY A 145 11.65 -4.22 8.12
N PHE A 146 11.32 -3.90 6.87
CA PHE A 146 10.49 -2.75 6.54
C PHE A 146 9.04 -3.03 6.96
N ALA A 147 8.38 -2.02 7.52
CA ALA A 147 6.94 -2.05 7.67
C ALA A 147 6.30 -1.94 6.27
N LEU A 148 5.27 -2.77 6.01
CA LEU A 148 4.58 -2.82 4.72
C LEU A 148 3.18 -2.23 4.88
N LEU A 149 2.97 -1.05 4.30
CA LEU A 149 1.69 -0.33 4.30
C LEU A 149 1.07 -0.35 2.91
N SER A 150 -0.09 -1.00 2.78
CA SER A 150 -0.86 -1.15 1.54
C SER A 150 -1.95 -0.11 1.41
N THR A 151 -2.14 0.43 0.22
CA THR A 151 -3.28 1.30 -0.13
C THR A 151 -3.98 0.81 -1.39
N GLY A 152 -5.31 0.87 -1.41
CA GLY A 152 -6.14 0.26 -2.45
C GLY A 152 -6.72 1.25 -3.47
N SER A 153 -6.64 2.56 -3.23
CA SER A 153 -7.17 3.60 -4.11
C SER A 153 -6.31 4.84 -4.12
N VAL A 154 -6.50 5.71 -5.11
CA VAL A 154 -5.79 7.00 -5.19
C VAL A 154 -6.08 7.87 -3.96
N GLN A 155 -7.31 7.83 -3.44
CA GLN A 155 -7.66 8.53 -2.20
C GLN A 155 -6.91 7.98 -0.99
N GLU A 156 -6.84 6.66 -0.85
CA GLU A 156 -6.08 6.03 0.23
C GLU A 156 -4.58 6.33 0.13
N VAL A 157 -4.02 6.40 -1.09
CA VAL A 157 -2.63 6.82 -1.30
C VAL A 157 -2.40 8.22 -0.77
N ALA A 158 -3.30 9.18 -1.10
CA ALA A 158 -3.19 10.56 -0.61
C ALA A 158 -3.27 10.64 0.92
N ASP A 159 -4.14 9.85 1.54
CA ASP A 159 -4.40 9.91 2.98
C ASP A 159 -3.34 9.14 3.79
N LEU A 160 -2.85 8.00 3.31
CA LEU A 160 -1.98 7.10 4.08
C LEU A 160 -0.48 7.21 3.73
N ALA A 161 -0.10 7.81 2.60
CA ALA A 161 1.31 8.07 2.33
C ALA A 161 1.99 8.87 3.46
N PRO A 162 1.37 9.94 4.01
CA PRO A 162 1.93 10.64 5.17
C PRO A 162 2.04 9.78 6.42
N VAL A 163 1.12 8.83 6.64
CA VAL A 163 1.19 7.90 7.78
C VAL A 163 2.49 7.12 7.78
N ALA A 164 2.94 6.66 6.60
CA ALA A 164 4.22 5.96 6.47
C ALA A 164 5.40 6.82 6.96
N HIS A 165 5.45 8.11 6.56
CA HIS A 165 6.51 9.04 6.98
C HIS A 165 6.45 9.37 8.48
N LEU A 166 5.26 9.68 8.99
CA LEU A 166 5.06 10.02 10.40
C LEU A 166 5.40 8.83 11.31
N ALA A 167 4.91 7.65 10.96
CA ALA A 167 5.14 6.43 11.72
C ALA A 167 6.59 5.94 11.62
N ALA A 168 7.26 6.12 10.47
CA ALA A 168 8.67 5.79 10.33
C ALA A 168 9.54 6.59 11.29
N VAL A 169 9.31 7.90 11.39
CA VAL A 169 10.03 8.76 12.32
C VAL A 169 9.72 8.40 13.77
N LYS A 170 8.44 8.26 14.12
CA LYS A 170 8.00 7.98 15.49
C LYS A 170 8.44 6.59 15.97
N GLY A 171 8.26 5.58 15.13
CA GLY A 171 8.57 4.18 15.45
C GLY A 171 10.04 3.81 15.25
N SER A 172 10.84 4.68 14.61
CA SER A 172 12.21 4.35 14.16
C SER A 172 12.27 3.05 13.36
N ILE A 173 11.30 2.81 12.48
CA ILE A 173 11.22 1.65 11.59
C ILE A 173 10.96 2.18 10.17
N PRO A 174 11.72 1.72 9.15
CA PRO A 174 11.47 2.13 7.78
C PRO A 174 10.19 1.54 7.21
N PHE A 175 9.59 2.25 6.25
CA PHE A 175 8.35 1.86 5.61
C PHE A 175 8.53 1.62 4.11
N LEU A 176 7.83 0.60 3.64
CA LEU A 176 7.52 0.34 2.26
C LEU A 176 6.01 0.58 2.10
N HIS A 177 5.64 1.77 1.63
CA HIS A 177 4.27 2.12 1.28
C HIS A 177 4.04 1.71 -0.17
N PHE A 178 3.06 0.83 -0.41
CA PHE A 178 2.82 0.30 -1.75
C PHE A 178 1.36 0.36 -2.16
N PHE A 179 1.17 0.45 -3.45
CA PHE A 179 -0.11 0.43 -4.15
C PHE A 179 0.06 -0.25 -5.51
N ASP A 180 -1.04 -0.71 -6.08
CA ASP A 180 -1.00 -1.48 -7.31
C ASP A 180 -0.50 -0.65 -8.50
N GLY A 181 0.54 -1.15 -9.16
CA GLY A 181 1.03 -0.60 -10.40
C GLY A 181 -0.03 -0.62 -11.49
N PHE A 182 -0.14 0.45 -12.25
CA PHE A 182 -1.19 0.78 -13.23
C PHE A 182 -2.58 0.92 -12.62
N ARG A 183 -3.11 -0.06 -11.91
CA ARG A 183 -4.47 -0.06 -11.33
C ARG A 183 -4.72 1.09 -10.37
N THR A 184 -3.73 1.48 -9.56
CA THR A 184 -3.80 2.64 -8.69
C THR A 184 -2.84 3.72 -9.13
N SER A 185 -1.62 3.34 -9.54
CA SER A 185 -0.56 4.29 -9.85
C SER A 185 -0.86 5.21 -11.04
N HIS A 186 -1.66 4.75 -12.01
CA HIS A 186 -2.07 5.51 -13.21
C HIS A 186 -3.59 5.68 -13.33
N GLU A 187 -4.35 5.23 -12.36
CA GLU A 187 -5.78 5.46 -12.32
C GLU A 187 -6.06 6.91 -11.91
N ILE A 188 -6.80 7.63 -12.77
CA ILE A 188 -7.14 9.02 -12.51
C ILE A 188 -8.45 9.09 -11.76
N ASN A 189 -8.41 9.78 -10.62
CA ASN A 189 -9.54 9.96 -9.73
C ASN A 189 -9.73 11.43 -9.32
N LYS A 190 -10.94 11.74 -8.88
CA LYS A 190 -11.26 12.97 -8.14
C LYS A 190 -10.95 12.72 -6.67
N VAL A 191 -9.89 13.35 -6.17
CA VAL A 191 -9.35 13.15 -4.82
C VAL A 191 -9.65 14.37 -3.95
N ASP A 192 -10.14 14.12 -2.75
CA ASP A 192 -10.27 15.13 -1.68
C ASP A 192 -8.95 15.14 -0.88
N LEU A 193 -8.03 16.04 -1.26
CA LEU A 193 -6.70 16.10 -0.64
C LEU A 193 -6.78 16.54 0.81
N PRO A 194 -6.09 15.83 1.72
CA PRO A 194 -5.94 16.28 3.10
C PRO A 194 -5.19 17.61 3.17
N ASP A 195 -5.48 18.40 4.19
CA ASP A 195 -4.75 19.65 4.42
C ASP A 195 -3.28 19.37 4.76
N GLU A 196 -2.37 19.76 3.87
CA GLU A 196 -0.93 19.53 4.01
C GLU A 196 -0.37 20.12 5.30
N ALA A 197 -0.84 21.29 5.73
CA ALA A 197 -0.37 21.93 6.95
C ALA A 197 -0.82 21.19 8.21
N ALA A 198 -2.08 20.71 8.23
CA ALA A 198 -2.60 19.90 9.33
C ALA A 198 -1.86 18.55 9.42
N VAL A 199 -1.60 17.91 8.28
CA VAL A 199 -0.90 16.62 8.21
C VAL A 199 0.56 16.75 8.64
N THR A 200 1.28 17.76 8.14
CA THR A 200 2.69 17.97 8.51
C THR A 200 2.90 18.38 9.95
N ALA A 201 1.89 19.05 10.56
CA ALA A 201 1.91 19.39 11.98
C ALA A 201 1.90 18.15 12.91
N LEU A 202 1.51 16.98 12.40
CA LEU A 202 1.52 15.72 13.16
C LEU A 202 2.92 15.15 13.37
N LEU A 203 3.96 15.69 12.69
CA LEU A 203 5.33 15.18 12.82
C LEU A 203 5.82 15.31 14.27
N ASP A 204 6.24 14.19 14.84
CA ASP A 204 6.85 14.14 16.17
C ASP A 204 8.28 14.74 16.11
N LYS A 205 8.41 15.96 16.63
CA LYS A 205 9.67 16.71 16.60
C LYS A 205 10.74 16.14 17.51
N ASP A 206 10.34 15.51 18.60
CA ASP A 206 11.27 14.87 19.54
C ASP A 206 11.83 13.58 18.94
N ALA A 207 10.98 12.78 18.28
CA ALA A 207 11.43 11.62 17.54
C ALA A 207 12.35 11.97 16.37
N LEU A 208 12.02 13.04 15.63
CA LEU A 208 12.90 13.56 14.57
C LEU A 208 14.24 14.02 15.14
N LYS A 209 14.22 14.74 16.26
CA LYS A 209 15.47 15.16 16.92
C LYS A 209 16.28 13.95 17.36
N ALA A 210 15.66 12.95 17.98
CA ALA A 210 16.33 11.71 18.39
C ALA A 210 16.93 10.94 17.20
N PHE A 211 16.28 10.95 16.04
CA PHE A 211 16.86 10.41 14.81
C PHE A 211 18.10 11.19 14.38
N ARG A 212 18.04 12.52 14.33
CA ARG A 212 19.15 13.38 13.93
C ARG A 212 20.33 13.33 14.92
N ASP A 213 20.06 13.24 16.22
CA ASP A 213 21.09 13.10 17.24
C ASP A 213 21.89 11.79 17.12
N ARG A 214 21.32 10.78 16.46
CA ARG A 214 21.99 9.51 16.14
C ARG A 214 22.74 9.54 14.80
N ALA A 215 22.74 10.65 14.07
CA ALA A 215 23.48 10.77 12.83
C ALA A 215 24.98 10.56 13.04
N LEU A 216 25.68 10.08 12.01
CA LEU A 216 27.14 10.00 12.04
C LEU A 216 27.74 11.38 12.21
N ASN A 217 28.49 11.60 13.28
CA ASN A 217 29.10 12.86 13.62
C ASN A 217 30.55 12.63 14.05
N PRO A 218 31.56 13.28 13.42
CA PRO A 218 32.96 13.14 13.80
C PRO A 218 33.24 13.56 15.25
N GLU A 219 32.46 14.48 15.81
CA GLU A 219 32.63 14.95 17.21
C GLU A 219 32.10 13.93 18.22
N HIS A 220 31.18 13.06 17.79
CA HIS A 220 30.59 11.98 18.57
C HIS A 220 30.58 10.68 17.76
N PRO A 221 31.77 10.08 17.53
CA PRO A 221 31.90 8.95 16.63
C PRO A 221 31.16 7.71 17.17
N THR A 222 30.40 7.06 16.30
CA THR A 222 29.73 5.79 16.57
C THR A 222 30.07 4.78 15.49
N LEU A 223 30.14 3.50 15.87
CA LEU A 223 30.32 2.39 14.93
C LEU A 223 28.96 1.77 14.58
N ARG A 224 28.75 1.56 13.29
CA ARG A 224 27.58 0.85 12.76
C ARG A 224 28.03 -0.18 11.73
N ASN A 225 27.18 -1.16 11.45
CA ASN A 225 27.45 -2.25 10.51
C ASN A 225 28.78 -2.99 10.79
N THR A 226 29.13 -3.16 12.06
CA THR A 226 30.30 -3.93 12.46
C THR A 226 30.04 -5.44 12.33
N VAL A 227 31.13 -6.20 12.26
CA VAL A 227 31.05 -7.65 12.33
C VAL A 227 30.70 -8.06 13.76
N GLN A 228 29.69 -8.92 13.92
CA GLN A 228 29.31 -9.53 15.20
C GLN A 228 29.46 -11.05 15.09
N ASN A 229 29.95 -11.67 16.15
CA ASN A 229 30.05 -13.12 16.23
C ASN A 229 28.71 -13.74 16.72
N GLY A 230 28.61 -15.04 16.61
CA GLY A 230 27.40 -15.79 16.96
C GLY A 230 26.95 -15.66 18.40
N ASP A 231 27.85 -15.30 19.31
CA ASP A 231 27.56 -15.08 20.72
C ASP A 231 26.72 -13.82 21.02
N VAL A 232 26.70 -12.84 20.09
CA VAL A 232 25.96 -11.58 20.28
C VAL A 232 24.94 -11.30 19.16
N TYR A 233 25.14 -11.79 17.96
CA TYR A 233 24.32 -11.44 16.79
C TYR A 233 22.83 -11.76 16.96
N PHE A 234 22.51 -12.96 17.42
CA PHE A 234 21.12 -13.40 17.61
C PHE A 234 20.42 -12.53 18.69
N GLN A 235 21.07 -12.32 19.81
CA GLN A 235 20.53 -11.48 20.87
C GLN A 235 20.28 -10.02 20.40
N MET A 236 21.16 -9.47 19.59
CA MET A 236 20.97 -8.13 19.02
C MET A 236 19.81 -8.07 18.03
N ARG A 237 19.57 -9.14 17.28
CA ARG A 237 18.38 -9.25 16.42
C ARG A 237 17.09 -9.23 17.25
N GLU A 238 17.03 -10.02 18.34
CA GLU A 238 15.88 -10.08 19.25
C GLU A 238 15.62 -8.75 19.98
N ALA A 239 16.66 -7.96 20.27
CA ALA A 239 16.52 -6.64 20.90
C ALA A 239 15.67 -5.64 20.10
N ASN A 240 15.43 -5.90 18.81
CA ASN A 240 14.55 -5.08 17.99
C ASN A 240 13.05 -5.37 18.17
N ASN A 241 12.68 -6.51 18.77
CA ASN A 241 11.29 -6.94 18.91
C ASN A 241 10.39 -5.88 19.57
N GLY A 242 10.91 -5.13 20.55
CA GLY A 242 10.15 -4.07 21.22
C GLY A 242 9.66 -2.97 20.28
N PHE A 243 10.46 -2.61 19.26
CA PHE A 243 10.09 -1.60 18.26
C PHE A 243 9.00 -2.11 17.32
N TYR A 244 9.14 -3.36 16.83
CA TYR A 244 8.14 -3.97 15.95
C TYR A 244 6.82 -4.25 16.67
N ASN A 245 6.86 -4.63 17.96
CA ASN A 245 5.65 -4.85 18.75
C ASN A 245 4.88 -3.55 19.05
N ALA A 246 5.59 -2.42 19.18
CA ALA A 246 4.96 -1.12 19.42
C ALA A 246 4.45 -0.43 18.13
N LEU A 247 5.00 -0.76 16.98
CA LEU A 247 4.72 -0.05 15.72
C LEU A 247 3.25 -0.09 15.30
N PRO A 248 2.49 -1.21 15.43
CA PRO A 248 1.08 -1.25 15.06
C PRO A 248 0.25 -0.18 15.79
N ASP A 249 0.43 -0.02 17.10
CA ASP A 249 -0.29 0.99 17.87
C ASP A 249 0.11 2.44 17.45
N VAL A 250 1.37 2.65 17.04
CA VAL A 250 1.83 3.93 16.47
C VAL A 250 1.16 4.23 15.13
N VAL A 251 1.05 3.24 14.25
CA VAL A 251 0.39 3.40 12.94
C VAL A 251 -1.10 3.64 13.13
N GLU A 252 -1.76 2.90 14.01
CA GLU A 252 -3.19 3.08 14.33
C GLU A 252 -3.48 4.50 14.85
N ASP A 253 -2.63 5.02 15.74
CA ASP A 253 -2.75 6.39 16.26
C ASP A 253 -2.64 7.44 15.13
N TYR A 254 -1.68 7.27 14.20
CA TYR A 254 -1.58 8.18 13.05
C TYR A 254 -2.74 8.02 12.06
N MET A 255 -3.23 6.81 11.83
CA MET A 255 -4.43 6.58 11.02
C MET A 255 -5.65 7.28 11.64
N ALA A 256 -5.84 7.18 12.95
CA ALA A 256 -6.92 7.90 13.66
C ALA A 256 -6.78 9.43 13.54
N LYS A 257 -5.57 9.98 13.61
CA LYS A 257 -5.32 11.42 13.41
C LYS A 257 -5.63 11.87 11.98
N ILE A 258 -5.23 11.08 10.98
CA ILE A 258 -5.57 11.32 9.57
C ILE A 258 -7.10 11.22 9.36
N SER A 259 -7.75 10.22 9.97
CA SER A 259 -9.22 10.08 9.93
C SER A 259 -9.91 11.34 10.49
N ALA A 260 -9.40 11.90 11.58
CA ALA A 260 -9.93 13.14 12.16
C ALA A 260 -9.75 14.36 11.23
N ILE A 261 -8.67 14.43 10.46
CA ILE A 261 -8.40 15.51 9.49
C ILE A 261 -9.29 15.35 8.25
N THR A 262 -9.45 14.14 7.75
CA THR A 262 -10.06 13.87 6.44
C THR A 262 -11.55 13.54 6.51
N GLY A 263 -12.02 13.08 7.68
CA GLY A 263 -13.36 12.53 7.86
C GLY A 263 -13.56 11.14 7.26
N ARG A 264 -12.47 10.47 6.83
CA ARG A 264 -12.45 9.09 6.33
C ARG A 264 -11.79 8.19 7.35
N GLU A 265 -12.39 7.04 7.62
CA GLU A 265 -11.97 6.15 8.69
C GLU A 265 -10.93 5.14 8.19
N TYR A 266 -9.76 5.10 8.85
CA TYR A 266 -8.64 4.22 8.55
C TYR A 266 -8.17 3.48 9.78
N HIS A 267 -7.95 2.16 9.62
CA HIS A 267 -7.40 1.25 10.61
C HIS A 267 -6.35 0.35 9.95
N LEU A 268 -5.57 -0.37 10.76
CA LEU A 268 -4.61 -1.38 10.25
C LEU A 268 -5.32 -2.45 9.41
N PHE A 269 -6.57 -2.75 9.80
CA PHE A 269 -7.48 -3.67 9.13
C PHE A 269 -8.86 -3.01 9.08
N ASN A 270 -9.34 -2.67 7.89
CA ASN A 270 -10.66 -2.07 7.71
C ASN A 270 -11.68 -3.14 7.32
N TYR A 271 -12.63 -3.38 8.22
CA TYR A 271 -13.77 -4.26 7.94
C TYR A 271 -14.88 -3.52 7.19
N TYR A 272 -15.51 -4.21 6.24
CA TYR A 272 -16.64 -3.71 5.47
C TYR A 272 -17.65 -4.84 5.21
N GLY A 273 -18.95 -4.62 5.45
CA GLY A 273 -20.01 -5.58 5.15
C GLY A 273 -21.00 -5.77 6.31
N ALA A 274 -21.67 -6.92 6.33
CA ALA A 274 -22.64 -7.24 7.37
C ALA A 274 -21.97 -7.31 8.75
N PRO A 275 -22.55 -6.69 9.80
CA PRO A 275 -21.95 -6.71 11.14
C PRO A 275 -21.96 -8.12 11.78
N ASP A 276 -22.81 -9.02 11.26
CA ASP A 276 -22.94 -10.41 11.66
C ASP A 276 -22.51 -11.37 10.53
N ALA A 277 -21.51 -10.98 9.76
CA ALA A 277 -20.98 -11.80 8.67
C ALA A 277 -20.45 -13.14 9.18
N THR A 278 -20.78 -14.21 8.44
CA THR A 278 -20.25 -15.56 8.64
C THR A 278 -19.12 -15.88 7.67
N ASP A 279 -19.08 -15.19 6.54
CA ASP A 279 -18.14 -15.39 5.45
C ASP A 279 -17.39 -14.09 5.16
N VAL A 280 -16.06 -14.11 5.22
CA VAL A 280 -15.24 -12.92 5.02
C VAL A 280 -14.17 -13.19 3.97
N ILE A 281 -13.98 -12.25 3.06
CA ILE A 281 -12.80 -12.21 2.17
C ILE A 281 -11.78 -11.26 2.76
N ILE A 282 -10.50 -11.65 2.75
CA ILE A 282 -9.37 -10.81 3.19
C ILE A 282 -8.44 -10.57 2.01
N ALA A 283 -8.10 -9.31 1.74
CA ALA A 283 -7.14 -8.97 0.69
C ALA A 283 -6.47 -7.60 0.93
N MET A 284 -5.51 -7.27 0.07
CA MET A 284 -4.79 -5.99 0.02
C MET A 284 -4.94 -5.33 -1.36
N GLY A 285 -4.75 -4.01 -1.41
CA GLY A 285 -4.63 -3.26 -2.65
C GLY A 285 -5.96 -2.96 -3.35
N SER A 286 -5.90 -2.76 -4.66
CA SER A 286 -6.99 -2.21 -5.46
C SER A 286 -8.24 -3.09 -5.59
N VAL A 287 -8.15 -4.36 -5.28
CA VAL A 287 -9.31 -5.26 -5.25
C VAL A 287 -10.36 -4.84 -4.21
N SER A 288 -9.98 -4.02 -3.24
CA SER A 288 -10.87 -3.55 -2.18
C SER A 288 -12.14 -2.89 -2.71
N SER A 289 -12.06 -2.09 -3.76
CA SER A 289 -13.24 -1.45 -4.37
C SER A 289 -14.18 -2.47 -4.99
N THR A 290 -13.64 -3.41 -5.78
CA THR A 290 -14.41 -4.50 -6.39
C THR A 290 -15.03 -5.42 -5.35
N ALA A 291 -14.31 -5.73 -4.28
CA ALA A 291 -14.80 -6.57 -3.20
C ALA A 291 -15.95 -5.89 -2.44
N ARG A 292 -15.84 -4.60 -2.14
CA ARG A 292 -16.90 -3.82 -1.49
C ARG A 292 -18.18 -3.79 -2.35
N GLU A 293 -18.06 -3.55 -3.67
CA GLU A 293 -19.20 -3.58 -4.58
C GLU A 293 -19.93 -4.94 -4.58
N ALA A 294 -19.17 -6.04 -4.61
CA ALA A 294 -19.73 -7.38 -4.52
C ALA A 294 -20.41 -7.63 -3.16
N VAL A 295 -19.78 -7.18 -2.05
CA VAL A 295 -20.32 -7.30 -0.69
C VAL A 295 -21.64 -6.53 -0.57
N ASP A 296 -21.70 -5.28 -1.06
CA ASP A 296 -22.93 -4.48 -1.04
C ASP A 296 -24.08 -5.19 -1.73
N ALA A 297 -23.85 -5.71 -2.93
CA ALA A 297 -24.86 -6.42 -3.69
C ALA A 297 -25.30 -7.72 -3.00
N LEU A 298 -24.39 -8.46 -2.36
CA LEU A 298 -24.71 -9.69 -1.65
C LEU A 298 -25.43 -9.42 -0.32
N VAL A 299 -25.03 -8.39 0.41
CA VAL A 299 -25.70 -7.96 1.65
C VAL A 299 -27.13 -7.48 1.34
N ALA A 300 -27.33 -6.75 0.24
CA ALA A 300 -28.66 -6.36 -0.22
C ALA A 300 -29.56 -7.56 -0.56
N GLN A 301 -28.98 -8.72 -0.90
CA GLN A 301 -29.67 -9.99 -1.10
C GLN A 301 -29.85 -10.79 0.21
N GLY A 302 -29.44 -10.25 1.36
CA GLY A 302 -29.55 -10.89 2.66
C GLY A 302 -28.44 -11.88 3.02
N ARG A 303 -27.33 -11.92 2.24
CA ARG A 303 -26.15 -12.74 2.59
C ARG A 303 -25.35 -12.07 3.71
N LYS A 304 -24.84 -12.89 4.63
CA LYS A 304 -23.99 -12.45 5.76
C LYS A 304 -22.51 -12.51 5.37
N VAL A 305 -22.10 -11.57 4.56
CA VAL A 305 -20.76 -11.50 3.99
C VAL A 305 -20.04 -10.22 4.37
N GLY A 306 -18.71 -10.27 4.40
CA GLY A 306 -17.86 -9.13 4.65
C GLY A 306 -16.53 -9.20 3.92
N PHE A 307 -15.85 -8.07 3.92
CA PHE A 307 -14.51 -7.89 3.37
C PHE A 307 -13.60 -7.23 4.40
N LEU A 308 -12.42 -7.76 4.61
CA LEU A 308 -11.39 -7.19 5.46
C LEU A 308 -10.22 -6.73 4.60
N GLN A 309 -10.04 -5.42 4.51
CA GLN A 309 -8.89 -4.82 3.82
C GLN A 309 -7.71 -4.72 4.77
N VAL A 310 -6.55 -5.24 4.37
CA VAL A 310 -5.31 -5.12 5.12
C VAL A 310 -4.54 -3.89 4.64
N HIS A 311 -4.31 -2.92 5.54
CA HIS A 311 -3.44 -1.78 5.30
C HIS A 311 -2.03 -2.02 5.85
N LEU A 312 -1.87 -2.35 7.13
CA LEU A 312 -0.56 -2.69 7.68
C LEU A 312 -0.34 -4.20 7.64
N TYR A 313 0.41 -4.66 6.63
CA TYR A 313 0.73 -6.08 6.49
C TYR A 313 1.92 -6.50 7.36
N ARG A 314 2.93 -5.63 7.52
CA ARG A 314 4.09 -5.85 8.40
C ARG A 314 4.34 -4.60 9.26
N PRO A 315 4.56 -4.77 10.57
CA PRO A 315 4.37 -6.02 11.33
C PRO A 315 2.90 -6.45 11.38
N PHE A 316 2.62 -7.76 11.26
CA PHE A 316 1.25 -8.27 11.33
C PHE A 316 0.77 -8.27 12.79
N SER A 317 -0.24 -7.48 13.10
CA SER A 317 -0.77 -7.35 14.45
C SER A 317 -1.96 -8.26 14.70
N MET A 318 -1.74 -9.39 15.37
CA MET A 318 -2.82 -10.31 15.75
C MET A 318 -3.91 -9.62 16.58
N LYS A 319 -3.52 -8.72 17.50
CA LYS A 319 -4.45 -7.94 18.34
C LYS A 319 -5.47 -7.17 17.50
N HIS A 320 -4.99 -6.38 16.53
CA HIS A 320 -5.84 -5.55 15.69
C HIS A 320 -6.60 -6.39 14.66
N PHE A 321 -5.96 -7.41 14.10
CA PHE A 321 -6.59 -8.33 13.16
C PHE A 321 -7.81 -9.04 13.77
N LEU A 322 -7.65 -9.67 14.93
CA LEU A 322 -8.75 -10.38 15.59
C LEU A 322 -9.87 -9.41 16.04
N ALA A 323 -9.50 -8.20 16.49
CA ALA A 323 -10.48 -7.17 16.87
C ALA A 323 -11.29 -6.62 15.69
N SER A 324 -10.79 -6.74 14.46
CA SER A 324 -11.47 -6.25 13.25
C SER A 324 -12.45 -7.25 12.66
N LEU A 325 -12.43 -8.51 13.08
CA LEU A 325 -13.33 -9.54 12.57
C LEU A 325 -14.64 -9.57 13.38
N PRO A 326 -15.81 -9.69 12.74
CA PRO A 326 -17.05 -10.02 13.44
C PRO A 326 -16.93 -11.33 14.23
N GLU A 327 -17.52 -11.37 15.43
CA GLU A 327 -17.51 -12.57 16.28
C GLU A 327 -18.22 -13.77 15.64
N THR A 328 -19.05 -13.53 14.63
CA THR A 328 -19.86 -14.52 13.92
C THR A 328 -19.15 -15.21 12.77
N VAL A 329 -17.88 -14.83 12.49
CA VAL A 329 -17.12 -15.37 11.34
C VAL A 329 -16.86 -16.86 11.52
N GLU A 330 -17.24 -17.63 10.53
CA GLU A 330 -17.04 -19.08 10.44
C GLU A 330 -16.04 -19.48 9.36
N ARG A 331 -16.01 -18.71 8.25
CA ARG A 331 -15.22 -19.03 7.05
C ARG A 331 -14.54 -17.79 6.50
N ILE A 332 -13.29 -17.96 6.11
CA ILE A 332 -12.47 -16.90 5.52
C ILE A 332 -11.84 -17.39 4.22
N ALA A 333 -11.93 -16.56 3.17
CA ALA A 333 -11.13 -16.72 1.97
C ALA A 333 -10.06 -15.61 1.93
N VAL A 334 -8.81 -15.99 1.79
CA VAL A 334 -7.71 -15.04 1.65
C VAL A 334 -7.31 -14.94 0.18
N LEU A 335 -7.30 -13.73 -0.36
CA LEU A 335 -6.90 -13.45 -1.74
C LEU A 335 -5.51 -12.81 -1.78
N ASP A 336 -4.56 -13.53 -2.31
CA ASP A 336 -3.20 -13.05 -2.56
C ASP A 336 -3.01 -12.64 -4.02
N ARG A 337 -2.42 -11.46 -4.25
CA ARG A 337 -2.08 -10.97 -5.59
C ARG A 337 -0.63 -11.28 -5.96
N CYS A 338 -0.18 -12.46 -5.61
CA CYS A 338 1.13 -13.00 -5.95
C CYS A 338 1.04 -14.51 -6.04
N LYS A 339 2.10 -15.13 -6.53
CA LYS A 339 2.28 -16.58 -6.51
C LYS A 339 3.63 -16.90 -5.90
N ASP A 340 3.62 -17.56 -4.75
CA ASP A 340 4.83 -18.07 -4.10
C ASP A 340 5.10 -19.49 -4.60
N MET A 341 6.09 -19.60 -5.52
CA MET A 341 6.36 -20.88 -6.21
C MET A 341 6.97 -21.89 -5.26
N GLY A 342 6.26 -22.99 -5.08
CA GLY A 342 6.71 -24.12 -4.23
C GLY A 342 6.34 -23.98 -2.75
N SER A 343 5.68 -22.88 -2.35
CA SER A 343 5.07 -22.77 -1.03
C SER A 343 3.78 -23.58 -0.93
N ILE A 344 3.36 -23.89 0.29
CA ILE A 344 2.07 -24.53 0.59
C ILE A 344 0.89 -23.55 0.56
N GLY A 345 1.19 -22.24 0.54
CA GLY A 345 0.23 -21.14 0.44
C GLY A 345 0.93 -19.85 0.07
N GLU A 346 0.16 -18.83 -0.25
CA GLU A 346 0.66 -17.48 -0.49
C GLU A 346 0.83 -16.72 0.84
N PRO A 347 1.66 -15.66 0.88
CA PRO A 347 2.10 -15.05 2.13
C PRO A 347 1.00 -14.53 3.05
N LEU A 348 -0.04 -13.85 2.53
CA LEU A 348 -1.13 -13.35 3.37
C LEU A 348 -1.97 -14.51 3.92
N TYR A 349 -2.26 -15.51 3.09
CA TYR A 349 -2.96 -16.71 3.51
C TYR A 349 -2.25 -17.42 4.65
N GLU A 350 -0.93 -17.63 4.55
CA GLU A 350 -0.13 -18.27 5.61
C GLU A 350 -0.16 -17.50 6.92
N ASP A 351 -0.08 -16.16 6.87
CA ASP A 351 -0.15 -15.31 8.05
C ASP A 351 -1.54 -15.37 8.72
N VAL A 352 -2.62 -15.34 7.92
CA VAL A 352 -4.00 -15.46 8.42
C VAL A 352 -4.22 -16.83 9.05
N CYS A 353 -3.78 -17.91 8.41
CA CYS A 353 -3.85 -19.27 8.97
C CYS A 353 -3.11 -19.34 10.32
N THR A 354 -1.93 -18.71 10.41
CA THR A 354 -1.15 -18.67 11.64
C THR A 354 -1.85 -17.87 12.73
N ALA A 355 -2.44 -16.73 12.38
CA ALA A 355 -3.16 -15.86 13.32
C ALA A 355 -4.44 -16.51 13.88
N LEU A 356 -5.10 -17.37 13.09
CA LEU A 356 -6.34 -18.06 13.46
C LEU A 356 -6.12 -19.48 13.99
N LYS A 357 -4.87 -19.88 14.16
CA LYS A 357 -4.55 -21.23 14.69
C LYS A 357 -5.25 -21.49 16.03
N GLY A 358 -6.02 -22.57 16.09
CA GLY A 358 -6.76 -22.99 17.30
C GLY A 358 -8.16 -22.38 17.41
N THR A 359 -8.59 -21.55 16.45
CA THR A 359 -9.99 -21.14 16.30
C THR A 359 -10.77 -22.17 15.48
N PRO A 360 -12.10 -22.18 15.52
CA PRO A 360 -12.93 -23.06 14.66
C PRO A 360 -13.11 -22.50 13.24
N ILE A 361 -12.52 -21.35 12.90
CA ILE A 361 -12.70 -20.68 11.62
C ILE A 361 -11.99 -21.47 10.51
N THR A 362 -12.72 -21.78 9.45
CA THR A 362 -12.14 -22.38 8.25
C THR A 362 -11.51 -21.32 7.37
N VAL A 363 -10.26 -21.54 6.94
CA VAL A 363 -9.53 -20.60 6.06
C VAL A 363 -9.14 -21.31 4.78
N ILE A 364 -9.45 -20.70 3.63
CA ILE A 364 -8.98 -21.12 2.31
C ILE A 364 -8.23 -19.98 1.62
N GLY A 365 -7.24 -20.30 0.79
CA GLY A 365 -6.44 -19.35 0.03
C GLY A 365 -6.81 -19.34 -1.45
N GLY A 366 -6.59 -18.21 -2.11
CA GLY A 366 -6.77 -18.08 -3.54
C GLY A 366 -5.90 -17.00 -4.15
N ARG A 367 -5.61 -17.14 -5.44
CA ARG A 367 -4.77 -16.23 -6.21
C ARG A 367 -5.61 -15.46 -7.23
N TYR A 368 -5.29 -14.18 -7.39
CA TYR A 368 -5.96 -13.32 -8.35
C TYR A 368 -5.02 -12.26 -8.92
N GLY A 369 -5.40 -11.65 -10.02
CA GLY A 369 -4.92 -10.34 -10.45
C GLY A 369 -3.44 -10.23 -10.81
N LEU A 370 -2.70 -11.36 -10.99
CA LEU A 370 -1.29 -11.31 -11.38
C LEU A 370 -1.17 -10.57 -12.71
N SER A 371 -0.15 -9.71 -12.82
CA SER A 371 0.06 -8.90 -14.02
C SER A 371 -1.17 -8.08 -14.41
N SER A 372 -1.87 -7.51 -13.42
CA SER A 372 -3.11 -6.74 -13.60
C SER A 372 -4.22 -7.48 -14.34
N LYS A 373 -4.26 -8.82 -14.26
CA LYS A 373 -5.40 -9.57 -14.78
C LYS A 373 -6.68 -9.05 -14.12
N ASP A 374 -7.70 -8.80 -14.91
CA ASP A 374 -8.96 -8.23 -14.43
C ASP A 374 -9.61 -9.10 -13.36
N THR A 375 -10.14 -8.43 -12.33
CA THR A 375 -10.94 -9.03 -11.27
C THR A 375 -12.23 -8.22 -11.16
N ASP A 376 -13.36 -8.87 -11.40
CA ASP A 376 -14.68 -8.27 -11.40
C ASP A 376 -15.55 -8.74 -10.22
N PRO A 377 -16.67 -8.08 -9.93
CA PRO A 377 -17.57 -8.49 -8.84
C PRO A 377 -18.08 -9.93 -8.96
N ALA A 378 -18.28 -10.45 -10.18
CA ALA A 378 -18.74 -11.83 -10.39
C ALA A 378 -17.71 -12.85 -9.89
N GLN A 379 -16.43 -12.56 -10.05
CA GLN A 379 -15.33 -13.38 -9.55
C GLN A 379 -15.27 -13.35 -8.01
N ILE A 380 -15.51 -12.21 -7.39
CA ILE A 380 -15.59 -12.08 -5.92
C ILE A 380 -16.80 -12.88 -5.38
N VAL A 381 -17.93 -12.83 -6.06
CA VAL A 381 -19.10 -13.66 -5.72
C VAL A 381 -18.77 -15.15 -5.81
N ALA A 382 -18.02 -15.58 -6.83
CA ALA A 382 -17.58 -16.96 -6.95
C ALA A 382 -16.69 -17.42 -5.77
N VAL A 383 -15.89 -16.51 -5.19
CA VAL A 383 -15.12 -16.80 -3.96
C VAL A 383 -16.05 -17.04 -2.78
N PHE A 384 -17.06 -16.20 -2.58
CA PHE A 384 -18.07 -16.42 -1.54
C PHE A 384 -18.86 -17.70 -1.75
N ASP A 385 -19.20 -18.06 -3.00
CA ASP A 385 -19.88 -19.31 -3.32
C ASP A 385 -18.99 -20.52 -3.04
N ASN A 386 -17.69 -20.41 -3.27
CA ASN A 386 -16.72 -21.46 -2.94
C ASN A 386 -16.61 -21.67 -1.41
N LEU A 387 -16.66 -20.59 -0.61
CA LEU A 387 -16.60 -20.69 0.86
C LEU A 387 -17.73 -21.55 1.45
N ILE A 388 -18.91 -21.53 0.84
CA ILE A 388 -20.09 -22.27 1.32
C ILE A 388 -20.32 -23.59 0.58
N ALA A 389 -19.44 -23.98 -0.33
CA ALA A 389 -19.55 -25.25 -1.06
C ALA A 389 -19.33 -26.44 -0.11
N GLU A 390 -19.94 -27.59 -0.41
CA GLU A 390 -19.69 -28.81 0.37
C GLU A 390 -18.21 -29.24 0.38
N GLN A 391 -17.51 -28.95 -0.69
CA GLN A 391 -16.08 -29.20 -0.85
C GLN A 391 -15.43 -27.93 -1.43
N PRO A 392 -15.04 -26.97 -0.57
CA PRO A 392 -14.39 -25.76 -1.04
C PRO A 392 -13.03 -26.09 -1.67
N ILE A 393 -12.73 -25.43 -2.77
CA ILE A 393 -11.39 -25.51 -3.39
C ILE A 393 -10.46 -24.58 -2.62
N ASP A 394 -9.42 -25.15 -2.02
CA ASP A 394 -8.32 -24.39 -1.43
C ASP A 394 -7.18 -24.22 -2.46
N GLY A 395 -6.45 -23.12 -2.41
CA GLY A 395 -5.46 -22.77 -3.42
C GLY A 395 -6.07 -22.41 -4.78
N PHE A 396 -7.32 -21.93 -4.78
CA PHE A 396 -8.05 -21.61 -6.01
C PHE A 396 -7.47 -20.43 -6.79
N THR A 397 -7.91 -20.27 -8.04
CA THR A 397 -7.65 -19.09 -8.86
C THR A 397 -8.93 -18.46 -9.37
N ILE A 398 -8.95 -17.14 -9.54
CA ILE A 398 -10.00 -16.40 -10.24
C ILE A 398 -9.36 -15.52 -11.33
N GLY A 399 -10.15 -15.13 -12.33
CA GLY A 399 -9.72 -14.29 -13.45
C GLY A 399 -9.03 -15.03 -14.59
N ILE A 400 -8.75 -16.31 -14.44
CA ILE A 400 -8.16 -17.19 -15.47
C ILE A 400 -8.93 -18.51 -15.53
N VAL A 401 -8.65 -19.30 -16.55
CA VAL A 401 -8.99 -20.72 -16.62
C VAL A 401 -7.67 -21.50 -16.53
N ASP A 402 -7.44 -22.15 -15.39
CA ASP A 402 -6.30 -23.02 -15.17
C ASP A 402 -6.60 -24.42 -15.74
N ASP A 403 -6.03 -24.73 -16.87
CA ASP A 403 -6.17 -26.00 -17.57
C ASP A 403 -5.09 -27.04 -17.20
N VAL A 404 -4.23 -26.71 -16.24
CA VAL A 404 -3.14 -27.59 -15.75
C VAL A 404 -3.51 -28.24 -14.43
N THR A 405 -3.88 -27.45 -13.42
CA THR A 405 -4.22 -27.92 -12.07
C THR A 405 -5.71 -27.85 -11.76
N HIS A 406 -6.50 -27.22 -12.63
CA HIS A 406 -7.97 -27.13 -12.58
C HIS A 406 -8.50 -26.48 -11.28
N LEU A 407 -7.77 -25.50 -10.76
CA LEU A 407 -8.12 -24.79 -9.51
C LEU A 407 -8.94 -23.52 -9.72
N SER A 408 -9.31 -23.20 -10.98
CA SER A 408 -10.11 -22.01 -11.27
C SER A 408 -11.55 -22.20 -10.83
N LEU A 409 -12.07 -21.19 -10.11
CA LEU A 409 -13.48 -21.19 -9.70
C LEU A 409 -14.41 -20.93 -10.90
N PRO A 410 -15.55 -21.61 -10.98
CA PRO A 410 -16.57 -21.30 -11.97
C PRO A 410 -17.24 -19.96 -11.64
N VAL A 411 -17.26 -19.06 -12.62
CA VAL A 411 -17.86 -17.72 -12.47
C VAL A 411 -19.21 -17.70 -13.16
N LYS A 412 -20.25 -17.28 -12.44
CA LYS A 412 -21.60 -17.07 -12.99
C LYS A 412 -21.79 -15.59 -13.32
N PRO A 413 -22.60 -15.24 -14.33
CA PRO A 413 -22.96 -13.86 -14.58
C PRO A 413 -23.53 -13.17 -13.34
N PHE A 414 -22.99 -12.01 -13.00
CA PHE A 414 -23.42 -11.20 -11.87
C PHE A 414 -23.39 -9.72 -12.27
N VAL A 415 -24.42 -8.97 -11.91
CA VAL A 415 -24.52 -7.54 -12.20
C VAL A 415 -24.68 -6.81 -10.87
N SER A 416 -23.69 -5.97 -10.56
CA SER A 416 -23.67 -5.13 -9.35
C SER A 416 -23.77 -3.64 -9.68
N GLN A 417 -23.72 -3.28 -10.96
CA GLN A 417 -23.58 -1.89 -11.41
C GLN A 417 -24.79 -1.04 -11.02
N ASP A 418 -24.51 0.13 -10.46
CA ASP A 418 -25.48 1.22 -10.31
C ASP A 418 -26.01 1.64 -11.69
N PRO A 419 -27.34 1.66 -11.92
CA PRO A 419 -27.94 2.08 -13.18
C PRO A 419 -27.57 3.51 -13.63
N GLU A 420 -27.16 4.39 -12.70
CA GLU A 420 -26.72 5.75 -13.00
C GLU A 420 -25.25 5.83 -13.47
N THR A 421 -24.49 4.73 -13.36
CA THR A 421 -23.09 4.68 -13.79
C THR A 421 -22.99 4.65 -15.32
N VAL A 422 -22.27 5.61 -15.90
CA VAL A 422 -21.97 5.64 -17.33
C VAL A 422 -20.59 5.07 -17.59
N GLN A 423 -20.52 3.95 -18.29
CA GLN A 423 -19.27 3.34 -18.71
C GLN A 423 -18.91 3.76 -20.14
N CYS A 424 -17.67 4.22 -20.33
CA CYS A 424 -17.14 4.62 -21.64
C CYS A 424 -15.86 3.84 -21.95
N LYS A 425 -15.75 3.35 -23.18
CA LYS A 425 -14.54 2.69 -23.67
C LYS A 425 -13.98 3.44 -24.86
N PHE A 426 -12.73 3.90 -24.73
CA PHE A 426 -12.02 4.64 -25.76
C PHE A 426 -11.04 3.71 -26.46
N TRP A 427 -11.15 3.63 -27.80
CA TRP A 427 -10.28 2.79 -28.61
C TRP A 427 -9.30 3.64 -29.38
N GLY A 428 -8.02 3.22 -29.42
CA GLY A 428 -6.98 3.85 -30.22
C GLY A 428 -5.98 2.79 -30.72
N LEU A 429 -5.45 3.01 -31.92
CA LEU A 429 -4.47 2.13 -32.55
C LEU A 429 -3.02 2.44 -32.14
N GLY A 430 -2.82 3.23 -31.09
CA GLY A 430 -1.53 3.69 -30.59
C GLY A 430 -1.10 5.03 -31.19
N SER A 431 -0.45 5.86 -30.37
CA SER A 431 0.12 7.18 -30.73
C SER A 431 -0.83 8.22 -31.35
N TYR A 432 -2.15 8.06 -31.18
CA TYR A 432 -3.17 8.96 -31.70
C TYR A 432 -3.78 9.92 -30.69
N GLY A 433 -3.15 10.03 -29.49
CA GLY A 433 -3.60 10.93 -28.43
C GLY A 433 -4.85 10.45 -27.66
N THR A 434 -5.30 9.21 -27.82
CA THR A 434 -6.50 8.67 -27.16
C THR A 434 -6.37 8.69 -25.63
N VAL A 435 -5.22 8.36 -25.08
CA VAL A 435 -4.95 8.43 -23.65
C VAL A 435 -5.07 9.86 -23.13
N GLY A 436 -4.41 10.83 -23.81
CA GLY A 436 -4.50 12.25 -23.46
C GLY A 436 -5.91 12.83 -23.57
N ALA A 437 -6.69 12.40 -24.59
CA ALA A 437 -8.08 12.82 -24.75
C ALA A 437 -8.96 12.30 -23.60
N ASN A 438 -8.79 11.04 -23.21
CA ASN A 438 -9.51 10.45 -22.09
C ASN A 438 -9.13 11.11 -20.76
N HIS A 439 -7.85 11.33 -20.54
CA HIS A 439 -7.31 12.09 -19.38
C HIS A 439 -7.99 13.46 -19.24
N ASN A 440 -8.04 14.23 -20.34
CA ASN A 440 -8.69 15.54 -20.36
C ASN A 440 -10.20 15.44 -20.12
N THR A 441 -10.86 14.40 -20.64
CA THR A 441 -12.30 14.18 -20.44
C THR A 441 -12.60 13.98 -18.96
N VAL A 442 -11.88 13.08 -18.29
CA VAL A 442 -12.05 12.83 -16.84
C VAL A 442 -11.78 14.10 -16.04
N ARG A 443 -10.71 14.81 -16.36
CA ARG A 443 -10.34 16.07 -15.71
C ARG A 443 -11.43 17.12 -15.83
N ILE A 444 -11.96 17.33 -17.04
CA ILE A 444 -13.05 18.27 -17.28
C ILE A 444 -14.28 17.90 -16.44
N ILE A 445 -14.69 16.62 -16.44
CA ILE A 445 -15.84 16.19 -15.64
C ILE A 445 -15.61 16.46 -14.16
N ASN A 446 -14.45 16.09 -13.63
CA ASN A 446 -14.12 16.25 -12.23
C ASN A 446 -14.00 17.71 -11.77
N GLU A 447 -13.43 18.58 -12.61
CA GLU A 447 -13.17 19.99 -12.27
C GLU A 447 -14.38 20.91 -12.51
N THR A 448 -15.24 20.57 -13.49
CA THR A 448 -16.33 21.45 -13.90
C THR A 448 -17.73 21.00 -13.48
N THR A 449 -17.84 19.79 -12.90
CA THR A 449 -19.12 19.22 -12.49
C THR A 449 -19.04 18.63 -11.06
N PRO A 450 -20.18 18.47 -10.36
CA PRO A 450 -20.21 17.75 -9.10
C PRO A 450 -20.00 16.23 -9.24
N LYS A 451 -20.00 15.69 -10.47
CA LYS A 451 -19.87 14.25 -10.73
C LYS A 451 -18.46 13.76 -10.45
N TYR A 452 -18.35 12.45 -10.24
CA TYR A 452 -17.08 11.74 -10.14
C TYR A 452 -16.82 10.99 -11.44
N ALA A 453 -15.63 11.14 -11.97
CA ALA A 453 -15.15 10.35 -13.10
C ALA A 453 -13.79 9.77 -12.75
N GLN A 454 -13.60 8.51 -13.14
CA GLN A 454 -12.32 7.82 -13.03
C GLN A 454 -11.96 7.21 -14.38
N ALA A 455 -10.67 7.00 -14.63
CA ALA A 455 -10.21 6.34 -15.82
C ALA A 455 -8.98 5.47 -15.52
N TYR A 456 -8.93 4.37 -16.25
CA TYR A 456 -7.81 3.43 -16.29
C TYR A 456 -7.29 3.32 -17.72
N PHE A 457 -5.96 3.33 -17.93
CA PHE A 457 -5.31 3.35 -19.23
C PHE A 457 -4.36 2.18 -19.43
#